data_dc2d1cb8197084bb69970f2e6a5b16b3
#
_entry.id   dc2d1cb8197084bb69970f2e6a5b16b3
#
_cell.length_a   1.000
_cell.length_b   1.000
_cell.length_c   1.000
_cell.angle_alpha   90.00
_cell.angle_beta   90.00
_cell.angle_gamma   90.00
#
_symmetry.space_group_name_H-M   'P 1'
#
loop_
_entity.id
_entity.type
_entity.pdbx_description
1 polymer ?
#
loop_
_entity_poly.entity_id
_entity_poly.type
_entity_poly.pdbx_seq_one_letter_code
_entity_poly.pdbx_strand_id
1 'polypeptide(L)'
;MSLFFMAYDWLKGVADEYDVIVIGSGLGGMTGANVLAKAGHKVLLLEHHYQFGGLATWFTRKGGHIFDISLHGFPVGMIKSCRKYWTREISDSIVQLKDIRFVNPQMDVWTTFTRDDYTRVLVEQFRLDRAQIEKFYDHLRAMNFYDNNTETTGEMMERFFPGRDDVKRLLMEPIAYANGSTLD
;
A
#
# COMPACT_ATOMS: atom_id res chain seq x y z
N MET A 1 -11.29 47.44 -12.36
CA MET A 1 -11.15 46.27 -13.26
C MET A 1 -11.76 45.06 -12.52
N SER A 2 -13.03 44.79 -12.79
CA SER A 2 -13.76 43.73 -12.08
C SER A 2 -13.34 42.37 -12.60
N LEU A 3 -12.66 41.57 -11.76
CA LEU A 3 -12.40 40.15 -12.03
C LEU A 3 -13.77 39.42 -11.91
N PHE A 4 -14.38 39.18 -13.05
CA PHE A 4 -15.45 38.19 -13.15
C PHE A 4 -14.83 36.83 -12.87
N PHE A 5 -14.95 36.36 -11.62
CA PHE A 5 -14.87 34.94 -11.34
C PHE A 5 -16.06 34.31 -12.06
N MET A 6 -15.80 33.68 -13.22
CA MET A 6 -16.78 32.77 -13.79
C MET A 6 -16.96 31.65 -12.76
N ALA A 7 -18.08 31.69 -12.05
CA ALA A 7 -18.43 30.60 -11.15
C ALA A 7 -18.49 29.32 -11.99
N TYR A 8 -17.58 28.38 -11.71
CA TYR A 8 -17.61 27.08 -12.35
C TYR A 8 -18.89 26.37 -11.94
N ASP A 9 -19.70 26.00 -12.90
CA ASP A 9 -20.93 25.24 -12.66
C ASP A 9 -20.57 23.77 -12.38
N TRP A 10 -20.47 23.43 -11.13
CA TRP A 10 -20.18 22.10 -10.64
C TRP A 10 -21.30 21.09 -10.92
N LEU A 11 -22.50 21.56 -11.23
CA LEU A 11 -23.66 20.72 -11.52
C LEU A 11 -23.88 20.50 -13.02
N LYS A 12 -23.04 21.07 -13.86
CA LYS A 12 -23.15 20.91 -15.32
C LYS A 12 -23.03 19.45 -15.71
N GLY A 13 -24.09 18.90 -16.30
CA GLY A 13 -24.16 17.51 -16.74
C GLY A 13 -24.60 16.51 -15.66
N VAL A 14 -24.94 16.98 -14.48
CA VAL A 14 -25.56 16.17 -13.45
C VAL A 14 -27.03 15.95 -13.83
N ALA A 15 -27.50 14.71 -13.72
CA ALA A 15 -28.91 14.37 -13.96
C ALA A 15 -29.74 14.66 -12.72
N ASP A 16 -31.09 14.77 -12.91
CA ASP A 16 -31.99 15.07 -11.83
C ASP A 16 -32.12 13.95 -10.79
N GLU A 17 -31.92 12.71 -11.22
CA GLU A 17 -32.07 11.54 -10.36
C GLU A 17 -30.93 10.52 -10.54
N TYR A 18 -30.56 9.86 -9.46
CA TYR A 18 -29.60 8.75 -9.39
C TYR A 18 -30.13 7.68 -8.44
N ASP A 19 -29.79 6.40 -8.75
CA ASP A 19 -30.11 5.28 -7.86
C ASP A 19 -29.21 5.30 -6.62
N VAL A 20 -27.95 5.73 -6.79
CA VAL A 20 -26.95 5.75 -5.71
C VAL A 20 -26.05 6.99 -5.83
N ILE A 21 -25.79 7.61 -4.70
CA ILE A 21 -24.80 8.68 -4.57
C ILE A 21 -23.65 8.16 -3.71
N VAL A 22 -22.42 8.17 -4.26
CA VAL A 22 -21.19 7.81 -3.55
C VAL A 22 -20.42 9.09 -3.25
N ILE A 23 -20.09 9.32 -1.99
CA ILE A 23 -19.34 10.50 -1.55
C ILE A 23 -17.90 10.11 -1.27
N GLY A 24 -16.98 10.72 -1.98
CA GLY A 24 -15.54 10.48 -1.92
C GLY A 24 -15.05 9.49 -2.97
N SER A 25 -14.00 9.88 -3.70
CA SER A 25 -13.36 9.10 -4.76
C SER A 25 -12.09 8.37 -4.31
N GLY A 26 -11.93 8.08 -3.02
CA GLY A 26 -10.91 7.15 -2.56
C GLY A 26 -11.11 5.74 -3.16
N LEU A 27 -10.15 4.84 -2.99
CA LEU A 27 -10.21 3.48 -3.57
C LEU A 27 -11.52 2.74 -3.26
N GLY A 28 -12.04 2.88 -2.04
CA GLY A 28 -13.31 2.28 -1.64
C GLY A 28 -14.50 2.88 -2.40
N GLY A 29 -14.60 4.21 -2.43
CA GLY A 29 -15.68 4.92 -3.13
C GLY A 29 -15.69 4.64 -4.64
N MET A 30 -14.54 4.76 -5.30
CA MET A 30 -14.43 4.44 -6.72
C MET A 30 -14.74 2.96 -7.00
N THR A 31 -14.29 2.03 -6.17
CA THR A 31 -14.60 0.61 -6.34
C THR A 31 -16.10 0.35 -6.17
N GLY A 32 -16.71 0.90 -5.12
CA GLY A 32 -18.16 0.78 -4.89
C GLY A 32 -18.98 1.36 -6.05
N ALA A 33 -18.66 2.58 -6.48
CA ALA A 33 -19.32 3.23 -7.60
C ALA A 33 -19.21 2.42 -8.89
N ASN A 34 -18.01 1.90 -9.19
CA ASN A 34 -17.78 1.08 -10.39
C ASN A 34 -18.54 -0.25 -10.36
N VAL A 35 -18.59 -0.92 -9.22
CA VAL A 35 -19.35 -2.18 -9.06
C VAL A 35 -20.84 -1.93 -9.23
N LEU A 36 -21.39 -0.88 -8.62
CA LEU A 36 -22.79 -0.52 -8.74
C LEU A 36 -23.16 -0.11 -10.17
N ALA A 37 -22.32 0.68 -10.83
CA ALA A 37 -22.52 1.05 -12.24
C ALA A 37 -22.49 -0.17 -13.18
N LYS A 38 -21.59 -1.12 -12.95
CA LYS A 38 -21.56 -2.39 -13.70
C LYS A 38 -22.78 -3.27 -13.45
N ALA A 39 -23.42 -3.13 -12.28
CA ALA A 39 -24.67 -3.81 -11.97
C ALA A 39 -25.90 -3.11 -12.58
N GLY A 40 -25.72 -2.01 -13.33
CA GLY A 40 -26.77 -1.30 -14.03
C GLY A 40 -27.40 -0.13 -13.27
N HIS A 41 -26.88 0.21 -12.09
CA HIS A 41 -27.34 1.37 -11.33
C HIS A 41 -26.80 2.68 -11.92
N LYS A 42 -27.64 3.71 -11.91
CA LYS A 42 -27.24 5.08 -12.22
C LYS A 42 -26.56 5.68 -11.00
N VAL A 43 -25.24 5.82 -11.05
CA VAL A 43 -24.40 6.20 -9.91
C VAL A 43 -23.84 7.62 -10.11
N LEU A 44 -23.96 8.45 -9.07
CA LEU A 44 -23.25 9.72 -8.96
C LEU A 44 -22.10 9.57 -7.98
N LEU A 45 -20.86 9.84 -8.42
CA LEU A 45 -19.69 9.93 -7.57
C LEU A 45 -19.33 11.40 -7.34
N LEU A 46 -19.36 11.82 -6.10
CA LEU A 46 -19.00 13.17 -5.68
C LEU A 46 -17.62 13.18 -5.04
N GLU A 47 -16.75 14.11 -5.46
CA GLU A 47 -15.43 14.33 -4.90
C GLU A 47 -15.23 15.82 -4.60
N HIS A 48 -14.71 16.11 -3.41
CA HIS A 48 -14.43 17.48 -2.97
C HIS A 48 -13.08 18.00 -3.48
N HIS A 49 -12.11 17.10 -3.65
CA HIS A 49 -10.77 17.45 -4.11
C HIS A 49 -10.72 17.59 -5.63
N TYR A 50 -9.79 18.37 -6.16
CA TYR A 50 -9.61 18.54 -7.61
C TYR A 50 -9.07 17.29 -8.33
N GLN A 51 -8.53 16.32 -7.59
CA GLN A 51 -8.07 15.03 -8.08
C GLN A 51 -8.87 13.88 -7.45
N PHE A 52 -9.16 12.87 -8.25
CA PHE A 52 -9.73 11.60 -7.76
C PHE A 52 -8.65 10.74 -7.13
N GLY A 53 -9.05 9.83 -6.23
CA GLY A 53 -8.17 8.81 -5.66
C GLY A 53 -8.00 8.86 -4.15
N GLY A 54 -8.40 9.94 -3.49
CA GLY A 54 -8.23 10.11 -2.04
C GLY A 54 -6.74 10.06 -1.66
N LEU A 55 -6.36 9.15 -0.76
CA LEU A 55 -4.95 8.94 -0.39
C LEU A 55 -4.12 8.20 -1.47
N ALA A 56 -4.78 7.56 -2.44
CA ALA A 56 -4.11 6.93 -3.58
C ALA A 56 -3.95 7.92 -4.75
N THR A 57 -3.41 9.11 -4.47
CA THR A 57 -3.15 10.15 -5.45
C THR A 57 -1.77 10.75 -5.24
N TRP A 58 -1.43 11.74 -6.05
CA TRP A 58 -0.11 12.37 -6.07
C TRP A 58 -0.26 13.89 -6.14
N PHE A 59 0.83 14.59 -5.85
CA PHE A 59 0.93 16.04 -6.04
C PHE A 59 2.26 16.43 -6.69
N THR A 60 2.27 17.57 -7.35
CA THR A 60 3.49 18.13 -7.96
C THR A 60 4.09 19.24 -7.13
N ARG A 61 5.39 19.42 -7.27
CA ARG A 61 6.15 20.55 -6.75
C ARG A 61 6.91 21.25 -7.88
N LYS A 62 7.41 22.46 -7.58
CA LYS A 62 8.22 23.25 -8.51
C LYS A 62 9.36 22.39 -9.09
N GLY A 63 9.55 22.45 -10.40
CA GLY A 63 10.54 21.61 -11.11
C GLY A 63 9.99 20.32 -11.70
N GLY A 64 8.67 20.08 -11.62
CA GLY A 64 8.01 18.90 -12.20
C GLY A 64 8.14 17.64 -11.35
N HIS A 65 8.59 17.76 -10.09
CA HIS A 65 8.68 16.63 -9.18
C HIS A 65 7.28 16.16 -8.77
N ILE A 66 7.06 14.86 -8.84
CA ILE A 66 5.82 14.18 -8.46
C ILE A 66 6.07 13.40 -7.17
N PHE A 67 5.15 13.54 -6.23
CA PHE A 67 5.18 12.85 -4.93
C PHE A 67 3.87 12.14 -4.70
N ASP A 68 3.93 10.88 -4.30
CA ASP A 68 2.77 10.15 -3.80
C ASP A 68 2.33 10.69 -2.44
N ILE A 69 1.03 10.69 -2.19
CA ILE A 69 0.51 11.16 -0.90
C ILE A 69 0.70 10.11 0.18
N SER A 70 0.37 8.85 -0.10
CA SER A 70 0.36 7.80 0.92
C SER A 70 0.69 6.42 0.37
N LEU A 71 0.16 6.06 -0.79
CA LEU A 71 0.25 4.71 -1.31
C LEU A 71 1.52 4.55 -2.17
N HIS A 72 2.56 3.93 -1.59
CA HIS A 72 3.85 3.73 -2.26
C HIS A 72 3.99 2.34 -2.89
N GLY A 73 3.06 1.43 -2.63
CA GLY A 73 3.05 0.09 -3.19
C GLY A 73 1.77 -0.66 -2.84
N PHE A 74 1.54 -1.76 -3.55
CA PHE A 74 0.35 -2.59 -3.35
C PHE A 74 0.75 -4.03 -3.06
N PRO A 75 0.06 -4.73 -2.14
CA PRO A 75 0.24 -6.16 -1.97
C PRO A 75 -0.21 -6.92 -3.24
N VAL A 76 0.37 -8.06 -3.48
CA VAL A 76 0.09 -8.93 -4.66
C VAL A 76 -1.42 -9.20 -4.84
N GLY A 77 -2.18 -9.23 -3.76
CA GLY A 77 -3.64 -9.39 -3.79
C GLY A 77 -4.38 -8.32 -4.59
N MET A 78 -3.80 -7.13 -4.76
CA MET A 78 -4.39 -6.03 -5.53
C MET A 78 -4.65 -6.43 -7.00
N ILE A 79 -3.77 -7.21 -7.63
CA ILE A 79 -3.96 -7.70 -9.01
C ILE A 79 -5.28 -8.47 -9.13
N LYS A 80 -5.57 -9.37 -8.16
CA LYS A 80 -6.81 -10.14 -8.14
C LYS A 80 -8.04 -9.24 -7.94
N SER A 81 -7.93 -8.28 -7.02
CA SER A 81 -9.00 -7.31 -6.74
C SER A 81 -9.28 -6.41 -7.96
N CYS A 82 -8.24 -5.91 -8.61
CA CYS A 82 -8.40 -5.11 -9.82
C CYS A 82 -9.04 -5.92 -10.94
N ARG A 83 -8.64 -7.17 -11.14
CA ARG A 83 -9.23 -8.06 -12.15
C ARG A 83 -10.69 -8.37 -11.88
N LYS A 84 -11.09 -8.50 -10.61
CA LYS A 84 -12.45 -8.81 -10.19
C LYS A 84 -13.38 -7.59 -10.25
N TYR A 85 -12.95 -6.46 -9.72
CA TYR A 85 -13.82 -5.31 -9.48
C TYR A 85 -13.63 -4.17 -10.48
N TRP A 86 -12.50 -4.11 -11.16
CA TRP A 86 -12.17 -3.08 -12.15
C TRP A 86 -12.12 -3.65 -13.56
N THR A 87 -10.95 -3.67 -14.17
CA THR A 87 -10.74 -4.24 -15.48
C THR A 87 -9.47 -5.08 -15.54
N ARG A 88 -9.38 -5.95 -16.53
CA ARG A 88 -8.16 -6.72 -16.80
C ARG A 88 -7.00 -5.78 -17.18
N GLU A 89 -7.29 -4.76 -17.96
CA GLU A 89 -6.32 -3.75 -18.38
C GLU A 89 -5.64 -3.08 -17.17
N ILE A 90 -6.43 -2.62 -16.17
CA ILE A 90 -5.89 -2.06 -14.93
C ILE A 90 -5.06 -3.10 -14.18
N SER A 91 -5.53 -4.34 -14.07
CA SER A 91 -4.77 -5.38 -13.37
C SER A 91 -3.43 -5.71 -14.05
N ASP A 92 -3.40 -5.68 -15.38
CA ASP A 92 -2.22 -6.00 -16.18
C ASP A 92 -1.22 -4.82 -16.23
N SER A 93 -1.65 -3.59 -15.88
CA SER A 93 -0.77 -2.43 -15.71
C SER A 93 0.02 -2.44 -14.40
N ILE A 94 -0.36 -3.30 -13.44
CA ILE A 94 0.34 -3.42 -12.15
C ILE A 94 1.63 -4.20 -12.36
N VAL A 95 2.75 -3.54 -12.11
CA VAL A 95 4.09 -4.10 -12.27
C VAL A 95 4.69 -4.43 -10.92
N GLN A 96 5.22 -5.65 -10.78
CA GLN A 96 5.99 -6.03 -9.60
C GLN A 96 7.30 -5.26 -9.56
N LEU A 97 7.57 -4.58 -8.45
CA LEU A 97 8.88 -3.98 -8.22
C LEU A 97 9.92 -5.08 -8.04
N LYS A 98 11.07 -4.89 -8.68
CA LYS A 98 12.26 -5.72 -8.57
C LYS A 98 13.42 -4.80 -8.18
N ASP A 99 14.42 -5.35 -7.53
CA ASP A 99 15.63 -4.60 -7.18
C ASP A 99 15.34 -3.35 -6.34
N ILE A 100 14.73 -3.56 -5.17
CA ILE A 100 14.44 -2.50 -4.22
C ILE A 100 15.65 -2.26 -3.35
N ARG A 101 16.04 -1.00 -3.19
CA ARG A 101 17.17 -0.58 -2.37
C ARG A 101 16.68 0.05 -1.07
N PHE A 102 17.14 -0.47 0.07
CA PHE A 102 17.00 0.16 1.38
C PHE A 102 18.29 0.83 1.77
N VAL A 103 18.22 2.11 2.03
CA VAL A 103 19.37 2.93 2.42
C VAL A 103 19.04 3.70 3.69
N ASN A 104 19.85 3.49 4.71
CA ASN A 104 19.90 4.33 5.90
C ASN A 104 21.34 4.39 6.43
N PRO A 105 21.67 5.17 7.48
CA PRO A 105 23.03 5.27 7.98
C PRO A 105 23.67 3.95 8.42
N GLN A 106 22.86 2.91 8.69
CA GLN A 106 23.32 1.61 9.18
C GLN A 106 23.40 0.54 8.11
N MET A 107 22.69 0.72 6.98
CA MET A 107 22.61 -0.30 5.93
C MET A 107 22.40 0.29 4.54
N ASP A 108 22.92 -0.43 3.55
CA ASP A 108 22.66 -0.20 2.12
C ASP A 108 22.44 -1.57 1.47
N VAL A 109 21.18 -1.93 1.24
CA VAL A 109 20.79 -3.29 0.87
C VAL A 109 19.90 -3.27 -0.37
N TRP A 110 20.28 -4.07 -1.36
CA TRP A 110 19.45 -4.39 -2.52
C TRP A 110 18.74 -5.73 -2.33
N THR A 111 17.47 -5.78 -2.63
CA THR A 111 16.67 -7.01 -2.53
C THR A 111 15.56 -7.07 -3.55
N THR A 112 15.25 -8.28 -4.01
CA THR A 112 14.09 -8.60 -4.84
C THR A 112 12.86 -8.96 -4.00
N PHE A 113 12.96 -8.99 -2.68
CA PHE A 113 11.96 -9.49 -1.74
C PHE A 113 11.52 -10.95 -1.94
N THR A 114 12.23 -11.73 -2.72
CA THR A 114 12.03 -13.17 -2.69
C THR A 114 12.58 -13.75 -1.39
N ARG A 115 11.98 -14.84 -0.90
CA ARG A 115 12.44 -15.50 0.32
C ARG A 115 13.95 -15.83 0.26
N ASP A 116 14.39 -16.36 -0.86
CA ASP A 116 15.79 -16.79 -1.03
C ASP A 116 16.76 -15.60 -1.01
N ASP A 117 16.42 -14.53 -1.73
CA ASP A 117 17.24 -13.33 -1.74
C ASP A 117 17.28 -12.63 -0.39
N TYR A 118 16.16 -12.54 0.28
CA TYR A 118 16.08 -11.93 1.61
C TYR A 118 16.82 -12.77 2.65
N THR A 119 16.74 -14.11 2.56
CA THR A 119 17.55 -15.02 3.37
C THR A 119 19.05 -14.80 3.11
N ARG A 120 19.46 -14.67 1.85
CA ARG A 120 20.84 -14.36 1.47
C ARG A 120 21.32 -13.06 2.14
N VAL A 121 20.54 -11.99 2.05
CA VAL A 121 20.86 -10.70 2.69
C VAL A 121 21.04 -10.87 4.20
N LEU A 122 20.13 -11.56 4.88
CA LEU A 122 20.21 -11.80 6.33
C LEU A 122 21.45 -12.62 6.72
N VAL A 123 21.81 -13.61 5.92
CA VAL A 123 23.00 -14.43 6.18
C VAL A 123 24.30 -13.66 5.88
N GLU A 124 24.40 -13.06 4.70
CA GLU A 124 25.66 -12.48 4.22
C GLU A 124 25.99 -11.13 4.85
N GLN A 125 24.97 -10.26 4.96
CA GLN A 125 25.18 -8.90 5.46
C GLN A 125 24.96 -8.80 6.97
N PHE A 126 23.95 -9.47 7.49
CA PHE A 126 23.59 -9.42 8.92
C PHE A 126 24.19 -10.57 9.73
N ARG A 127 24.88 -11.53 9.08
CA ARG A 127 25.57 -12.65 9.73
C ARG A 127 24.66 -13.52 10.59
N LEU A 128 23.39 -13.64 10.20
CA LEU A 128 22.45 -14.53 10.88
C LEU A 128 22.68 -16.00 10.48
N ASP A 129 22.38 -16.88 11.42
CA ASP A 129 22.33 -18.31 11.14
C ASP A 129 21.10 -18.64 10.27
N ARG A 130 21.31 -19.41 9.20
CA ARG A 130 20.24 -19.81 8.27
C ARG A 130 19.14 -20.61 8.98
N ALA A 131 19.48 -21.49 9.93
CA ALA A 131 18.50 -22.29 10.63
C ALA A 131 17.61 -21.44 11.54
N GLN A 132 18.15 -20.36 12.11
CA GLN A 132 17.39 -19.36 12.87
C GLN A 132 16.38 -18.62 11.97
N ILE A 133 16.81 -18.21 10.78
CA ILE A 133 15.96 -17.54 9.79
C ILE A 133 14.83 -18.47 9.35
N GLU A 134 15.13 -19.73 9.05
CA GLU A 134 14.11 -20.72 8.65
C GLU A 134 13.08 -20.95 9.77
N LYS A 135 13.49 -21.05 11.03
CA LYS A 135 12.58 -21.15 12.18
C LYS A 135 11.65 -19.91 12.28
N PHE A 136 12.19 -18.73 12.03
CA PHE A 136 11.39 -17.52 12.02
C PHE A 136 10.35 -17.54 10.90
N TYR A 137 10.73 -17.90 9.68
CA TYR A 137 9.79 -18.02 8.57
C TYR A 137 8.73 -19.11 8.79
N ASP A 138 9.11 -20.22 9.40
CA ASP A 138 8.15 -21.28 9.72
C ASP A 138 7.16 -20.82 10.78
N HIS A 139 7.61 -20.05 11.77
CA HIS A 139 6.73 -19.43 12.75
C HIS A 139 5.74 -18.46 12.07
N LEU A 140 6.21 -17.53 11.22
CA LEU A 140 5.33 -16.62 10.49
C LEU A 140 4.30 -17.35 9.63
N ARG A 141 4.71 -18.47 9.00
CA ARG A 141 3.80 -19.29 8.19
C ARG A 141 2.73 -20.01 9.02
N ALA A 142 3.08 -20.39 10.23
CA ALA A 142 2.17 -21.07 11.16
C ALA A 142 1.21 -20.10 11.88
N MET A 143 1.51 -18.79 11.88
CA MET A 143 0.63 -17.79 12.48
C MET A 143 -0.73 -17.77 11.78
N ASN A 144 -1.79 -17.78 12.58
CA ASN A 144 -3.15 -17.61 12.09
C ASN A 144 -3.61 -16.18 12.37
N PHE A 145 -4.08 -15.50 11.35
CA PHE A 145 -4.54 -14.11 11.41
C PHE A 145 -5.73 -13.89 12.36
N TYR A 146 -6.47 -14.96 12.66
CA TYR A 146 -7.67 -14.92 13.50
C TYR A 146 -7.43 -15.34 14.94
N ASP A 147 -6.20 -15.74 15.28
CA ASP A 147 -5.86 -16.08 16.65
C ASP A 147 -5.67 -14.79 17.46
N ASN A 148 -6.18 -14.78 18.70
CA ASN A 148 -5.88 -13.75 19.68
C ASN A 148 -4.40 -13.88 20.09
N ASN A 149 -3.51 -13.39 19.26
CA ASN A 149 -2.10 -13.39 19.55
C ASN A 149 -1.81 -12.26 20.56
N THR A 150 -1.34 -12.62 21.74
CA THR A 150 -0.97 -11.66 22.79
C THR A 150 0.50 -11.24 22.70
N GLU A 151 1.31 -11.91 21.87
CA GLU A 151 2.69 -11.54 21.62
C GLU A 151 2.74 -10.34 20.69
N THR A 152 3.39 -9.27 21.09
CA THR A 152 3.64 -8.11 20.21
C THR A 152 4.69 -8.47 19.15
N THR A 153 4.73 -7.69 18.08
CA THR A 153 5.76 -7.86 17.05
C THR A 153 7.16 -7.65 17.62
N GLY A 154 7.33 -6.70 18.54
CA GLY A 154 8.60 -6.45 19.21
C GLY A 154 9.08 -7.65 20.05
N GLU A 155 8.18 -8.26 20.81
CA GLU A 155 8.47 -9.48 21.61
C GLU A 155 8.84 -10.66 20.72
N MET A 156 8.11 -10.88 19.63
CA MET A 156 8.42 -11.91 18.64
C MET A 156 9.82 -11.69 18.05
N MET A 157 10.13 -10.46 17.64
CA MET A 157 11.44 -10.13 17.08
C MET A 157 12.56 -10.32 18.10
N GLU A 158 12.35 -9.93 19.37
CA GLU A 158 13.33 -10.18 20.43
C GLU A 158 13.57 -11.67 20.69
N ARG A 159 12.51 -12.48 20.61
CA ARG A 159 12.60 -13.93 20.78
C ARG A 159 13.40 -14.61 19.66
N PHE A 160 13.21 -14.18 18.41
CA PHE A 160 13.93 -14.76 17.28
C PHE A 160 15.32 -14.14 17.05
N PHE A 161 15.48 -12.86 17.34
CA PHE A 161 16.71 -12.11 17.06
C PHE A 161 17.09 -11.24 18.27
N PRO A 162 17.47 -11.88 19.40
CA PRO A 162 17.74 -11.15 20.66
C PRO A 162 18.91 -10.17 20.49
N GLY A 163 18.68 -8.91 20.90
CA GLY A 163 19.67 -7.85 20.83
C GLY A 163 20.09 -7.42 19.42
N ARG A 164 19.37 -7.85 18.38
CA ARG A 164 19.69 -7.54 16.98
C ARG A 164 18.77 -6.44 16.43
N ASP A 165 18.98 -5.21 16.89
CA ASP A 165 18.21 -4.05 16.44
C ASP A 165 18.39 -3.74 14.94
N ASP A 166 19.53 -4.05 14.39
CA ASP A 166 19.81 -3.96 12.94
C ASP A 166 18.88 -4.86 12.11
N VAL A 167 18.68 -6.10 12.56
CA VAL A 167 17.78 -7.07 11.91
C VAL A 167 16.31 -6.65 12.09
N LYS A 168 15.94 -6.23 13.29
CA LYS A 168 14.59 -5.73 13.57
C LYS A 168 14.23 -4.57 12.64
N ARG A 169 15.12 -3.61 12.48
CA ARG A 169 14.92 -2.48 11.54
C ARG A 169 14.75 -2.94 10.12
N LEU A 170 15.62 -3.82 9.61
CA LEU A 170 15.50 -4.33 8.24
C LEU A 170 14.17 -5.03 7.99
N LEU A 171 13.70 -5.85 8.95
CA LEU A 171 12.48 -6.64 8.80
C LEU A 171 11.21 -5.82 9.02
N MET A 172 11.24 -4.83 9.92
CA MET A 172 10.05 -4.14 10.39
C MET A 172 9.84 -2.74 9.80
N GLU A 173 10.90 -1.97 9.55
CA GLU A 173 10.75 -0.61 9.03
C GLU A 173 9.96 -0.56 7.72
N PRO A 174 10.19 -1.42 6.72
CA PRO A 174 9.40 -1.41 5.50
C PRO A 174 7.91 -1.68 5.73
N ILE A 175 7.59 -2.55 6.71
CA ILE A 175 6.21 -2.90 7.08
C ILE A 175 5.58 -1.76 7.87
N ALA A 176 6.30 -1.19 8.83
CA ALA A 176 5.82 -0.06 9.63
C ALA A 176 5.52 1.16 8.75
N TYR A 177 6.39 1.49 7.81
CA TYR A 177 6.15 2.57 6.85
C TYR A 177 4.92 2.30 5.97
N ALA A 178 4.72 1.06 5.53
CA ALA A 178 3.59 0.71 4.68
C ALA A 178 2.25 0.69 5.43
N ASN A 179 2.25 0.33 6.72
CA ASN A 179 1.03 0.11 7.49
C ASN A 179 0.81 1.13 8.61
N GLY A 180 1.77 2.01 8.88
CA GLY A 180 1.71 2.94 10.03
C GLY A 180 1.73 2.23 11.39
N SER A 181 2.19 0.98 11.43
CA SER A 181 2.28 0.19 12.66
C SER A 181 3.53 0.54 13.45
N THR A 182 3.44 0.45 14.77
CA THR A 182 4.58 0.51 15.69
C THR A 182 5.05 -0.90 16.05
N LEU A 183 6.21 -1.00 16.70
CA LEU A 183 6.72 -2.29 17.18
C LEU A 183 6.05 -2.76 18.48
N ASP A 184 5.31 -1.87 19.11
CA ASP A 184 4.62 -2.09 20.38
C ASP A 184 3.26 -2.75 20.19
#